data_267dc6e4baea9a7f1e0c1c8d33810ee9
#
_entry.id   267dc6e4baea9a7f1e0c1c8d33810ee9
#
_cell.length_a   1.000
_cell.length_b   1.000
_cell.length_c   1.000
_cell.angle_alpha   90.00
_cell.angle_beta   90.00
_cell.angle_gamma   90.00
#
_symmetry.space_group_name_H-M   'P 1'
#
loop_
_entity.id
_entity.type
_entity.pdbx_description
1 polymer ?
#
loop_
_entity_poly.entity_id
_entity_poly.type
_entity_poly.pdbx_seq_one_letter_code
_entity_poly.pdbx_strand_id
1 'polypeptide(L)'
;MPPVHYHGGSFPPDAIDWSRLIPLLGPAAAAVARYDGMLAAVPNPAVLLAPLTTQEAVLSSKIEGTQATMEEVLEFEAGGEAESDSLREDIHEVLQYRAAMREAERLLADLPFSLRVLRGAHAVLLDGVRGRSKSPGEFRRGQAYIGAPGSPIDQAKYVAAEPEQVADLMAAWERYANGDAADRLVQTAVLHAEFEAVHPFADGNGRLGRLLIPLYLAHVGVIRRPMFYVSAYLEAHRPAYYERLLAVSRDGDWTGWCEFFLEAIRSQAIDNLAKASAILDLFEQMKRRLPEMTRSQHAVRALDWIFERPIFSSVAFVEQAGIPEPTARRFLRLFQAEDVLRPVAAGSGRRPTIFGFPALLEIVEGRAVI
;
A
#
# COMPACT_ATOMS: atom_id res chain seq x y z
N MET A 1 4.54 29.99 -14.53
CA MET A 1 5.93 29.54 -14.70
C MET A 1 5.95 28.52 -15.82
N PRO A 2 7.03 28.40 -16.62
CA PRO A 2 7.12 27.32 -17.60
C PRO A 2 7.09 25.97 -16.90
N PRO A 3 6.67 24.90 -17.58
CA PRO A 3 6.71 23.54 -17.04
C PRO A 3 8.13 23.14 -16.62
N VAL A 4 8.24 22.35 -15.56
CA VAL A 4 9.47 21.62 -15.24
C VAL A 4 9.53 20.39 -16.13
N HIS A 5 10.66 20.15 -16.76
CA HIS A 5 10.87 18.99 -17.63
C HIS A 5 11.71 17.92 -16.92
N TYR A 6 11.60 16.69 -17.39
CA TYR A 6 12.45 15.59 -16.95
C TYR A 6 13.94 15.96 -17.04
N HIS A 7 14.71 15.59 -16.03
CA HIS A 7 16.12 15.93 -15.83
C HIS A 7 17.10 15.07 -16.65
N GLY A 8 16.83 14.84 -17.91
CA GLY A 8 17.61 13.93 -18.77
C GLY A 8 19.12 13.99 -18.56
N GLY A 9 19.76 12.82 -18.44
CA GLY A 9 21.20 12.66 -18.26
C GLY A 9 21.71 12.83 -16.81
N SER A 10 20.84 13.04 -15.82
CA SER A 10 21.22 13.21 -14.39
C SER A 10 20.89 11.98 -13.53
N PHE A 11 20.66 10.82 -14.15
CA PHE A 11 20.43 9.56 -13.44
C PHE A 11 21.46 8.50 -13.86
N PRO A 12 22.04 7.73 -12.90
CA PRO A 12 21.95 7.95 -11.46
C PRO A 12 22.62 9.27 -11.03
N PRO A 13 22.23 9.87 -9.86
CA PRO A 13 22.83 11.13 -9.42
C PRO A 13 24.34 10.99 -9.18
N ASP A 14 25.12 11.91 -9.78
CA ASP A 14 26.58 11.95 -9.62
C ASP A 14 27.01 12.44 -8.22
N ALA A 15 26.20 13.26 -7.58
CA ALA A 15 26.49 13.84 -6.28
C ALA A 15 25.27 13.79 -5.35
N ILE A 16 25.46 13.10 -4.22
CA ILE A 16 24.57 13.12 -3.06
C ILE A 16 25.40 13.65 -1.91
N ASP A 17 24.90 14.65 -1.19
CA ASP A 17 25.57 15.16 0.01
C ASP A 17 25.34 14.20 1.19
N TRP A 18 26.21 13.23 1.33
CA TRP A 18 26.18 12.24 2.39
C TRP A 18 26.32 12.86 3.79
N SER A 19 26.95 14.02 3.92
CA SER A 19 27.08 14.70 5.22
C SER A 19 25.72 15.08 5.79
N ARG A 20 24.75 15.42 4.94
CA ARG A 20 23.37 15.71 5.30
C ARG A 20 22.55 14.44 5.57
N LEU A 21 22.83 13.34 4.89
CA LEU A 21 22.06 12.08 5.01
C LEU A 21 22.50 11.21 6.19
N ILE A 22 23.80 11.17 6.53
CA ILE A 22 24.33 10.32 7.61
C ILE A 22 23.56 10.46 8.94
N PRO A 23 23.17 11.68 9.40
CA PRO A 23 22.39 11.82 10.63
C PRO A 23 20.99 11.19 10.58
N LEU A 24 20.42 11.00 9.38
CA LEU A 24 19.09 10.46 9.16
C LEU A 24 19.11 8.94 8.93
N LEU A 25 20.17 8.41 8.32
CA LEU A 25 20.29 7.00 7.96
C LEU A 25 20.23 6.07 9.18
N GLY A 26 21.02 6.35 10.21
CA GLY A 26 21.03 5.53 11.42
C GLY A 26 19.66 5.40 12.08
N PRO A 27 18.97 6.51 12.37
CA PRO A 27 17.61 6.49 12.91
C PRO A 27 16.59 5.79 12.01
N ALA A 28 16.63 6.00 10.68
CA ALA A 28 15.72 5.36 9.72
C ALA A 28 15.95 3.83 9.69
N ALA A 29 17.19 3.39 9.49
CA ALA A 29 17.55 1.98 9.49
C ALA A 29 17.19 1.28 10.80
N ALA A 30 17.44 1.92 11.95
CA ALA A 30 17.09 1.37 13.26
C ALA A 30 15.56 1.25 13.46
N ALA A 31 14.77 2.19 12.94
CA ALA A 31 13.31 2.13 13.01
C ALA A 31 12.77 0.98 12.14
N VAL A 32 13.26 0.85 10.89
CA VAL A 32 12.90 -0.23 9.98
C VAL A 32 13.28 -1.60 10.56
N ALA A 33 14.49 -1.73 11.10
CA ALA A 33 14.94 -3.00 11.70
C ALA A 33 14.11 -3.41 12.92
N ARG A 34 13.66 -2.47 13.76
CA ARG A 34 12.75 -2.75 14.88
C ARG A 34 11.39 -3.25 14.39
N TYR A 35 10.83 -2.61 13.36
CA TYR A 35 9.57 -3.04 12.78
C TYR A 35 9.69 -4.43 12.13
N ASP A 36 10.72 -4.68 11.32
CA ASP A 36 10.97 -5.99 10.70
C ASP A 36 11.21 -7.08 11.75
N GLY A 37 11.96 -6.76 12.82
CA GLY A 37 12.19 -7.68 13.93
C GLY A 37 10.89 -8.07 14.66
N MET A 38 9.97 -7.11 14.84
CA MET A 38 8.65 -7.37 15.41
C MET A 38 7.82 -8.26 14.49
N LEU A 39 7.77 -7.99 13.18
CA LEU A 39 7.07 -8.84 12.20
C LEU A 39 7.57 -10.28 12.19
N ALA A 40 8.87 -10.49 12.41
CA ALA A 40 9.46 -11.84 12.48
C ALA A 40 8.96 -12.65 13.68
N ALA A 41 8.55 -11.98 14.76
CA ALA A 41 8.02 -12.62 15.97
C ALA A 41 6.50 -12.89 15.90
N VAL A 42 5.79 -12.28 14.93
CA VAL A 42 4.34 -12.46 14.76
C VAL A 42 4.04 -13.79 14.07
N PRO A 43 3.27 -14.70 14.70
CA PRO A 43 2.77 -15.89 14.02
C PRO A 43 1.80 -15.49 12.90
N ASN A 44 2.09 -15.78 11.65
CA ASN A 44 1.24 -15.45 10.52
C ASN A 44 0.92 -13.94 10.36
N PRO A 45 1.93 -13.09 10.14
CA PRO A 45 1.73 -11.64 10.01
C PRO A 45 0.82 -11.26 8.83
N ALA A 46 0.75 -12.09 7.78
CA ALA A 46 -0.13 -11.86 6.63
C ALA A 46 -1.62 -11.84 7.01
N VAL A 47 -2.03 -12.64 7.99
CA VAL A 47 -3.41 -12.67 8.52
C VAL A 47 -3.63 -11.51 9.48
N LEU A 48 -2.77 -11.37 10.48
CA LEU A 48 -2.97 -10.37 11.53
C LEU A 48 -2.86 -8.94 11.03
N LEU A 49 -2.02 -8.69 10.02
CA LEU A 49 -1.79 -7.35 9.46
C LEU A 49 -2.49 -7.12 8.11
N ALA A 50 -3.38 -8.00 7.69
CA ALA A 50 -4.18 -7.83 6.48
C ALA A 50 -4.91 -6.47 6.41
N PRO A 51 -5.48 -5.94 7.51
CA PRO A 51 -6.10 -4.61 7.50
C PRO A 51 -5.13 -3.48 7.19
N LEU A 52 -3.86 -3.56 7.63
CA LEU A 52 -2.83 -2.56 7.30
C LEU A 52 -2.49 -2.56 5.80
N THR A 53 -2.50 -3.73 5.16
CA THR A 53 -2.32 -3.84 3.70
C THR A 53 -3.48 -3.16 2.95
N THR A 54 -4.70 -3.29 3.47
CA THR A 54 -5.86 -2.60 2.90
C THR A 54 -5.75 -1.09 3.10
N GLN A 55 -5.35 -0.63 4.29
CA GLN A 55 -5.12 0.79 4.56
C GLN A 55 -4.06 1.39 3.63
N GLU A 56 -2.94 0.69 3.41
CA GLU A 56 -1.92 1.12 2.46
C GLU A 56 -2.48 1.31 1.05
N ALA A 57 -3.27 0.34 0.56
CA ALA A 57 -3.89 0.41 -0.75
C ALA A 57 -4.86 1.59 -0.88
N VAL A 58 -5.67 1.84 0.15
CA VAL A 58 -6.58 2.99 0.23
C VAL A 58 -5.80 4.30 0.19
N LEU A 59 -4.80 4.46 1.06
CA LEU A 59 -4.02 5.70 1.18
C LEU A 59 -3.18 5.97 -0.08
N SER A 60 -2.57 4.93 -0.67
CA SER A 60 -1.86 5.05 -1.93
C SER A 60 -2.78 5.52 -3.06
N SER A 61 -3.98 4.96 -3.16
CA SER A 61 -4.96 5.35 -4.18
C SER A 61 -5.52 6.75 -3.92
N LYS A 62 -5.70 7.13 -2.64
CA LYS A 62 -6.16 8.46 -2.22
C LYS A 62 -5.18 9.58 -2.63
N ILE A 63 -3.86 9.33 -2.63
CA ILE A 63 -2.87 10.26 -3.18
C ILE A 63 -3.17 10.58 -4.65
N GLU A 64 -3.68 9.62 -5.42
CA GLU A 64 -4.07 9.79 -6.84
C GLU A 64 -5.49 10.34 -7.04
N GLY A 65 -6.26 10.46 -5.95
CA GLY A 65 -7.58 11.13 -5.98
C GLY A 65 -8.79 10.24 -5.76
N THR A 66 -8.63 8.92 -5.52
CA THR A 66 -9.76 8.07 -5.11
C THR A 66 -10.33 8.52 -3.77
N GLN A 67 -11.63 8.33 -3.59
CA GLN A 67 -12.34 8.74 -2.37
C GLN A 67 -12.78 7.57 -1.50
N ALA A 68 -12.57 6.32 -1.95
CA ALA A 68 -12.95 5.13 -1.21
C ALA A 68 -12.25 5.06 0.16
N THR A 69 -13.00 4.81 1.20
CA THR A 69 -12.51 4.54 2.56
C THR A 69 -12.18 3.05 2.75
N MET A 70 -11.40 2.72 3.77
CA MET A 70 -11.12 1.33 4.10
C MET A 70 -12.39 0.55 4.47
N GLU A 71 -13.32 1.20 5.17
CA GLU A 71 -14.60 0.62 5.56
C GLU A 71 -15.42 0.24 4.33
N GLU A 72 -15.60 1.16 3.37
CA GLU A 72 -16.34 0.91 2.12
C GLU A 72 -15.71 -0.21 1.29
N VAL A 73 -14.37 -0.27 1.22
CA VAL A 73 -13.67 -1.36 0.53
C VAL A 73 -13.95 -2.71 1.19
N LEU A 74 -13.81 -2.79 2.52
CA LEU A 74 -14.05 -4.03 3.27
C LEU A 74 -15.53 -4.43 3.28
N GLU A 75 -16.45 -3.46 3.34
CA GLU A 75 -17.89 -3.72 3.24
C GLU A 75 -18.26 -4.25 1.84
N PHE A 76 -17.68 -3.68 0.79
CA PHE A 76 -17.87 -4.18 -0.58
C PHE A 76 -17.33 -5.61 -0.74
N GLU A 77 -16.14 -5.94 -0.20
CA GLU A 77 -15.62 -7.31 -0.17
C GLU A 77 -16.52 -8.28 0.63
N ALA A 78 -17.22 -7.78 1.64
CA ALA A 78 -18.20 -8.54 2.41
C ALA A 78 -19.54 -8.77 1.69
N GLY A 79 -19.71 -8.25 0.48
CA GLY A 79 -20.93 -8.35 -0.34
C GLY A 79 -21.88 -7.17 -0.19
N GLY A 80 -21.42 -6.05 0.38
CA GLY A 80 -22.10 -4.76 0.34
C GLY A 80 -22.15 -4.16 -1.06
N GLU A 81 -22.99 -3.15 -1.23
CA GLU A 81 -23.14 -2.42 -2.49
C GLU A 81 -22.49 -1.04 -2.37
N ALA A 82 -21.74 -0.62 -3.39
CA ALA A 82 -21.25 0.75 -3.45
C ALA A 82 -22.42 1.72 -3.73
N GLU A 83 -22.42 2.86 -3.04
CA GLU A 83 -23.48 3.88 -3.15
C GLU A 83 -23.57 4.53 -4.54
N SER A 84 -22.48 4.48 -5.30
CA SER A 84 -22.40 5.03 -6.66
C SER A 84 -21.45 4.24 -7.55
N ASP A 85 -21.59 4.40 -8.87
CA ASP A 85 -20.67 3.80 -9.84
C ASP A 85 -19.25 4.37 -9.69
N SER A 86 -19.10 5.66 -9.37
CA SER A 86 -17.79 6.27 -9.11
C SER A 86 -17.11 5.65 -7.89
N LEU A 87 -17.83 5.48 -6.78
CA LEU A 87 -17.30 4.82 -5.58
C LEU A 87 -16.93 3.36 -5.86
N ARG A 88 -17.75 2.65 -6.65
CA ARG A 88 -17.44 1.28 -7.06
C ARG A 88 -16.13 1.21 -7.85
N GLU A 89 -15.90 2.15 -8.77
CA GLU A 89 -14.65 2.22 -9.52
C GLU A 89 -13.46 2.54 -8.62
N ASP A 90 -13.60 3.47 -7.66
CA ASP A 90 -12.57 3.78 -6.68
C ASP A 90 -12.22 2.56 -5.79
N ILE A 91 -13.23 1.82 -5.33
CA ILE A 91 -13.03 0.55 -4.60
C ILE A 91 -12.27 -0.47 -5.46
N HIS A 92 -12.64 -0.62 -6.73
CA HIS A 92 -11.93 -1.51 -7.63
C HIS A 92 -10.45 -1.12 -7.81
N GLU A 93 -10.12 0.17 -7.89
CA GLU A 93 -8.72 0.62 -7.95
C GLU A 93 -7.92 0.23 -6.70
N VAL A 94 -8.52 0.32 -5.51
CA VAL A 94 -7.90 -0.13 -4.26
C VAL A 94 -7.69 -1.65 -4.26
N LEU A 95 -8.69 -2.43 -4.71
CA LEU A 95 -8.58 -3.88 -4.79
C LEU A 95 -7.50 -4.32 -5.79
N GLN A 96 -7.37 -3.62 -6.92
CA GLN A 96 -6.32 -3.88 -7.91
C GLN A 96 -4.92 -3.53 -7.39
N TYR A 97 -4.76 -2.51 -6.56
CA TYR A 97 -3.48 -2.25 -5.88
C TYR A 97 -3.04 -3.46 -5.04
N ARG A 98 -3.95 -4.02 -4.22
CA ARG A 98 -3.68 -5.23 -3.42
C ARG A 98 -3.38 -6.45 -4.29
N ALA A 99 -4.09 -6.60 -5.41
CA ALA A 99 -3.84 -7.68 -6.37
C ALA A 99 -2.47 -7.52 -7.06
N ALA A 100 -2.10 -6.30 -7.45
CA ALA A 100 -0.81 -5.99 -8.06
C ALA A 100 0.37 -6.27 -7.09
N MET A 101 0.21 -5.96 -5.80
CA MET A 101 1.20 -6.30 -4.77
C MET A 101 1.43 -7.82 -4.71
N ARG A 102 0.35 -8.61 -4.61
CA ARG A 102 0.44 -10.09 -4.59
C ARG A 102 1.07 -10.64 -5.86
N GLU A 103 0.75 -10.09 -7.03
CA GLU A 103 1.34 -10.53 -8.29
C GLU A 103 2.84 -10.20 -8.33
N ALA A 104 3.24 -9.01 -7.88
CA ALA A 104 4.65 -8.64 -7.80
C ALA A 104 5.44 -9.56 -6.85
N GLU A 105 4.89 -9.87 -5.67
CA GLU A 105 5.49 -10.84 -4.73
C GLU A 105 5.64 -12.23 -5.38
N ARG A 106 4.60 -12.69 -6.07
CA ARG A 106 4.63 -13.97 -6.78
C ARG A 106 5.70 -14.01 -7.87
N LEU A 107 5.82 -12.93 -8.65
CA LEU A 107 6.84 -12.83 -9.69
C LEU A 107 8.26 -12.76 -9.10
N LEU A 108 8.47 -12.05 -8.00
CA LEU A 108 9.76 -11.92 -7.32
C LEU A 108 10.22 -13.23 -6.66
N ALA A 109 9.34 -14.20 -6.44
CA ALA A 109 9.75 -15.53 -5.97
C ALA A 109 10.61 -16.29 -7.01
N ASP A 110 10.36 -16.03 -8.30
CA ASP A 110 11.01 -16.75 -9.41
C ASP A 110 11.91 -15.85 -10.28
N LEU A 111 11.80 -14.53 -10.16
CA LEU A 111 12.48 -13.56 -11.02
C LEU A 111 13.29 -12.57 -10.19
N PRO A 112 14.41 -12.03 -10.72
CA PRO A 112 15.08 -10.89 -10.13
C PRO A 112 14.17 -9.66 -10.19
N PHE A 113 14.49 -8.63 -9.39
CA PHE A 113 13.84 -7.33 -9.47
C PHE A 113 14.10 -6.71 -10.85
N SER A 114 13.07 -6.62 -11.68
CA SER A 114 13.21 -6.35 -13.11
C SER A 114 12.00 -5.66 -13.70
N LEU A 115 12.17 -5.09 -14.89
CA LEU A 115 11.07 -4.48 -15.65
C LEU A 115 9.95 -5.48 -15.96
N ARG A 116 10.25 -6.78 -16.01
CA ARG A 116 9.23 -7.82 -16.18
C ARG A 116 8.31 -7.88 -14.96
N VAL A 117 8.85 -7.78 -13.75
CA VAL A 117 8.07 -7.72 -12.51
C VAL A 117 7.21 -6.45 -12.48
N LEU A 118 7.80 -5.29 -12.80
CA LEU A 118 7.07 -4.02 -12.85
C LEU A 118 5.90 -4.07 -13.83
N ARG A 119 6.15 -4.53 -15.06
CA ARG A 119 5.12 -4.61 -16.11
C ARG A 119 4.03 -5.62 -15.75
N GLY A 120 4.38 -6.74 -15.11
CA GLY A 120 3.43 -7.71 -14.60
C GLY A 120 2.53 -7.13 -13.51
N ALA A 121 3.11 -6.46 -12.51
CA ALA A 121 2.36 -5.77 -11.46
C ALA A 121 1.46 -4.66 -12.02
N HIS A 122 1.98 -3.85 -12.96
CA HIS A 122 1.23 -2.80 -13.63
C HIS A 122 0.04 -3.35 -14.43
N ALA A 123 0.20 -4.48 -15.11
CA ALA A 123 -0.89 -5.11 -15.86
C ALA A 123 -2.07 -5.46 -14.95
N VAL A 124 -1.79 -5.99 -13.75
CA VAL A 124 -2.81 -6.28 -12.74
C VAL A 124 -3.39 -4.99 -12.14
N LEU A 125 -2.52 -4.00 -11.84
CA LEU A 125 -2.94 -2.71 -11.26
C LEU A 125 -3.99 -2.00 -12.11
N LEU A 126 -3.89 -2.10 -13.43
CA LEU A 126 -4.82 -1.48 -14.39
C LEU A 126 -5.90 -2.43 -14.93
N ASP A 127 -6.05 -3.64 -14.39
CA ASP A 127 -7.12 -4.57 -14.80
C ASP A 127 -8.48 -4.13 -14.23
N GLY A 128 -8.96 -2.98 -14.68
CA GLY A 128 -10.23 -2.39 -14.25
C GLY A 128 -10.87 -1.56 -15.38
N VAL A 129 -12.09 -1.10 -15.14
CA VAL A 129 -12.87 -0.37 -16.16
C VAL A 129 -12.12 0.88 -16.63
N ARG A 130 -11.55 1.66 -15.72
CA ARG A 130 -10.80 2.90 -16.04
C ARG A 130 -9.42 2.63 -16.67
N GLY A 131 -8.81 1.48 -16.35
CA GLY A 131 -7.41 1.19 -16.72
C GLY A 131 -7.23 0.44 -18.04
N ARG A 132 -8.22 -0.29 -18.53
CA ARG A 132 -8.09 -1.17 -19.71
C ARG A 132 -7.65 -0.46 -20.99
N SER A 133 -8.06 0.78 -21.19
CA SER A 133 -7.66 1.59 -22.34
C SER A 133 -6.26 2.20 -22.21
N LYS A 134 -5.58 2.02 -21.10
CA LYS A 134 -4.29 2.62 -20.75
C LYS A 134 -3.09 1.68 -20.98
N SER A 135 -3.26 0.67 -21.83
CA SER A 135 -2.20 -0.31 -22.17
C SER A 135 -1.55 -0.97 -20.95
N PRO A 136 -2.30 -1.79 -20.16
CA PRO A 136 -1.77 -2.45 -18.97
C PRO A 136 -0.49 -3.25 -19.26
N GLY A 137 0.56 -3.02 -18.47
CA GLY A 137 1.85 -3.70 -18.62
C GLY A 137 2.75 -3.16 -19.75
N GLU A 138 2.30 -2.17 -20.53
CA GLU A 138 3.08 -1.60 -21.63
C GLU A 138 3.53 -0.17 -21.32
N PHE A 139 4.79 0.16 -21.67
CA PHE A 139 5.26 1.52 -21.59
C PHE A 139 4.46 2.42 -22.54
N ARG A 140 4.25 3.67 -22.10
CA ARG A 140 3.50 4.66 -22.89
C ARG A 140 4.20 4.97 -24.22
N ARG A 141 3.37 5.30 -25.21
CA ARG A 141 3.80 5.75 -26.53
C ARG A 141 3.50 7.23 -26.77
N GLY A 142 2.78 7.86 -25.85
CA GLY A 142 2.45 9.28 -25.90
C GLY A 142 3.17 10.06 -24.80
N GLN A 143 3.28 11.38 -24.99
CA GLN A 143 3.85 12.27 -23.98
C GLN A 143 2.97 12.29 -22.74
N ALA A 144 3.61 12.15 -21.56
CA ALA A 144 2.95 12.30 -20.27
C ALA A 144 3.33 13.64 -19.63
N TYR A 145 2.35 14.28 -19.00
CA TYR A 145 2.56 15.50 -18.23
C TYR A 145 1.59 15.57 -17.04
N ILE A 146 1.97 16.28 -16.00
CA ILE A 146 1.18 16.48 -14.78
C ILE A 146 0.72 17.95 -14.76
N GLY A 147 -0.59 18.15 -14.73
CA GLY A 147 -1.19 19.48 -14.73
C GLY A 147 -2.66 19.44 -14.34
N ALA A 148 -3.36 20.56 -14.45
CA ALA A 148 -4.81 20.59 -14.27
C ALA A 148 -5.50 19.73 -15.36
N PRO A 149 -6.60 19.03 -15.05
CA PRO A 149 -7.31 18.24 -16.05
C PRO A 149 -7.69 19.06 -17.29
N GLY A 150 -7.30 18.57 -18.48
CA GLY A 150 -7.59 19.25 -19.74
C GLY A 150 -6.72 20.46 -20.06
N SER A 151 -5.73 20.81 -19.20
CA SER A 151 -4.78 21.87 -19.53
C SER A 151 -3.81 21.44 -20.63
N PRO A 152 -3.40 22.35 -21.53
CA PRO A 152 -2.38 22.05 -22.53
C PRO A 152 -0.99 21.88 -21.85
N ILE A 153 -0.09 21.19 -22.55
CA ILE A 153 1.22 20.78 -22.01
C ILE A 153 2.10 21.96 -21.59
N ASP A 154 1.99 23.11 -22.24
CA ASP A 154 2.70 24.34 -21.91
C ASP A 154 2.27 24.98 -20.58
N GLN A 155 1.13 24.53 -20.04
CA GLN A 155 0.62 24.90 -18.71
C GLN A 155 0.79 23.79 -17.67
N ALA A 156 1.46 22.70 -18.03
CA ALA A 156 1.74 21.62 -17.11
C ALA A 156 2.66 22.07 -15.97
N LYS A 157 2.55 21.43 -14.82
CA LYS A 157 3.54 21.59 -13.73
C LYS A 157 4.81 20.82 -14.03
N TYR A 158 4.65 19.64 -14.62
CA TYR A 158 5.73 18.73 -14.95
C TYR A 158 5.48 18.03 -16.31
N VAL A 159 6.54 17.91 -17.10
CA VAL A 159 6.56 17.16 -18.36
C VAL A 159 7.57 16.02 -18.22
N ALA A 160 7.07 14.79 -18.32
CA ALA A 160 7.87 13.58 -18.16
C ALA A 160 8.82 13.36 -19.35
N ALA A 161 9.69 12.34 -19.25
CA ALA A 161 10.61 11.95 -20.31
C ALA A 161 9.90 11.76 -21.67
N GLU A 162 10.62 11.97 -22.78
CA GLU A 162 10.08 11.71 -24.13
C GLU A 162 9.75 10.22 -24.29
N PRO A 163 8.63 9.85 -24.94
CA PRO A 163 8.19 8.47 -25.08
C PRO A 163 9.26 7.54 -25.67
N GLU A 164 10.04 8.03 -26.60
CA GLU A 164 11.11 7.28 -27.29
C GLU A 164 12.26 6.91 -26.34
N GLN A 165 12.45 7.68 -25.27
CA GLN A 165 13.52 7.48 -24.29
C GLN A 165 13.11 6.52 -23.16
N VAL A 166 11.81 6.29 -22.93
CA VAL A 166 11.29 5.56 -21.78
C VAL A 166 11.94 4.17 -21.64
N ALA A 167 12.08 3.44 -22.74
CA ALA A 167 12.66 2.09 -22.70
C ALA A 167 14.11 2.09 -22.21
N ASP A 168 14.94 3.02 -22.72
CA ASP A 168 16.36 3.13 -22.36
C ASP A 168 16.52 3.64 -20.92
N LEU A 169 15.70 4.61 -20.50
CA LEU A 169 15.71 5.13 -19.14
C LEU A 169 15.29 4.06 -18.13
N MET A 170 14.27 3.29 -18.43
CA MET A 170 13.85 2.19 -17.58
C MET A 170 14.87 1.04 -17.56
N ALA A 171 15.61 0.79 -18.65
CA ALA A 171 16.73 -0.14 -18.63
C ALA A 171 17.89 0.37 -17.75
N ALA A 172 18.16 1.68 -17.74
CA ALA A 172 19.12 2.29 -16.81
C ALA A 172 18.64 2.20 -15.35
N TRP A 173 17.36 2.44 -15.10
CA TRP A 173 16.72 2.27 -13.79
C TRP A 173 16.87 0.84 -13.26
N GLU A 174 16.61 -0.18 -14.08
CA GLU A 174 16.77 -1.59 -13.72
C GLU A 174 18.23 -1.94 -13.40
N ARG A 175 19.19 -1.43 -14.19
CA ARG A 175 20.62 -1.63 -13.90
C ARG A 175 21.01 -1.01 -12.56
N TYR A 176 20.54 0.20 -12.27
CA TYR A 176 20.80 0.86 -11.00
C TYR A 176 20.16 0.09 -9.82
N ALA A 177 18.94 -0.42 -9.98
CA ALA A 177 18.26 -1.21 -8.96
C ALA A 177 19.07 -2.49 -8.59
N ASN A 178 19.69 -3.13 -9.56
CA ASN A 178 20.47 -4.35 -9.37
C ASN A 178 21.98 -4.11 -9.15
N GLY A 179 22.39 -2.84 -9.09
CA GLY A 179 23.75 -2.42 -8.82
C GLY A 179 24.08 -2.33 -7.33
N ASP A 180 25.37 -2.16 -7.04
CA ASP A 180 25.83 -1.84 -5.70
C ASP A 180 25.49 -0.41 -5.33
N ALA A 181 25.19 -0.17 -4.06
CA ALA A 181 24.90 1.15 -3.53
C ALA A 181 25.55 1.32 -2.15
N ALA A 182 25.92 2.56 -1.83
CA ALA A 182 26.47 2.91 -0.52
C ALA A 182 25.47 2.71 0.62
N ASP A 183 24.18 2.92 0.34
CA ASP A 183 23.07 2.66 1.27
C ASP A 183 21.81 2.26 0.52
N ARG A 184 21.11 1.24 1.00
CA ARG A 184 19.90 0.69 0.34
C ARG A 184 18.65 1.54 0.52
N LEU A 185 18.54 2.30 1.62
CA LEU A 185 17.41 3.23 1.81
C LEU A 185 17.55 4.42 0.85
N VAL A 186 18.77 4.95 0.69
CA VAL A 186 19.05 6.01 -0.29
C VAL A 186 18.84 5.52 -1.71
N GLN A 187 19.29 4.31 -2.03
CA GLN A 187 19.03 3.71 -3.35
C GLN A 187 17.53 3.58 -3.62
N THR A 188 16.74 3.16 -2.62
CA THR A 188 15.28 3.09 -2.73
C THR A 188 14.67 4.46 -3.01
N ALA A 189 15.16 5.51 -2.30
CA ALA A 189 14.71 6.88 -2.53
C ALA A 189 14.98 7.34 -3.97
N VAL A 190 16.20 7.12 -4.46
CA VAL A 190 16.62 7.49 -5.82
C VAL A 190 15.80 6.73 -6.87
N LEU A 191 15.60 5.42 -6.68
CA LEU A 191 14.77 4.60 -7.58
C LEU A 191 13.33 5.09 -7.65
N HIS A 192 12.75 5.46 -6.52
CA HIS A 192 11.38 5.96 -6.48
C HIS A 192 11.25 7.30 -7.22
N ALA A 193 12.15 8.26 -6.95
CA ALA A 193 12.11 9.56 -7.62
C ALA A 193 12.31 9.45 -9.13
N GLU A 194 13.26 8.63 -9.57
CA GLU A 194 13.50 8.42 -10.98
C GLU A 194 12.32 7.77 -11.69
N PHE A 195 11.71 6.75 -11.06
CA PHE A 195 10.51 6.10 -11.60
C PHE A 195 9.36 7.12 -11.78
N GLU A 196 9.12 7.96 -10.77
CA GLU A 196 8.09 9.01 -10.84
C GLU A 196 8.43 10.07 -11.89
N ALA A 197 9.72 10.41 -12.07
CA ALA A 197 10.16 11.40 -13.05
C ALA A 197 10.07 10.88 -14.50
N VAL A 198 10.52 9.65 -14.76
CA VAL A 198 10.38 9.01 -16.08
C VAL A 198 8.91 8.84 -16.46
N HIS A 199 8.07 8.51 -15.47
CA HIS A 199 6.64 8.28 -15.63
C HIS A 199 6.31 7.30 -16.77
N PRO A 200 6.78 6.04 -16.67
CA PRO A 200 6.90 5.15 -17.83
C PRO A 200 5.57 4.65 -18.41
N PHE A 201 4.48 4.73 -17.67
CA PHE A 201 3.17 4.21 -18.09
C PHE A 201 2.18 5.33 -18.40
N ALA A 202 1.09 4.99 -19.11
CA ALA A 202 0.04 5.95 -19.44
C ALA A 202 -0.83 6.33 -18.22
N ASP A 203 -0.86 5.49 -17.17
CA ASP A 203 -1.59 5.66 -15.92
C ASP A 203 -0.99 4.76 -14.85
N GLY A 204 -1.33 4.98 -13.56
CA GLY A 204 -0.95 4.10 -12.45
C GLY A 204 0.50 4.22 -11.98
N ASN A 205 1.29 5.18 -12.49
CA ASN A 205 2.71 5.32 -12.11
C ASN A 205 2.87 5.56 -10.60
N GLY A 206 2.16 6.52 -10.02
CA GLY A 206 2.29 6.84 -8.59
C GLY A 206 1.92 5.65 -7.69
N ARG A 207 0.83 4.93 -7.98
CA ARG A 207 0.45 3.72 -7.24
C ARG A 207 1.51 2.63 -7.35
N LEU A 208 2.01 2.38 -8.57
CA LEU A 208 3.08 1.40 -8.80
C LEU A 208 4.39 1.84 -8.14
N GLY A 209 4.80 3.10 -8.25
CA GLY A 209 6.00 3.64 -7.61
C GLY A 209 6.01 3.43 -6.10
N ARG A 210 4.87 3.68 -5.42
CA ARG A 210 4.75 3.43 -3.96
C ARG A 210 4.73 1.94 -3.64
N LEU A 211 4.08 1.12 -4.46
CA LEU A 211 4.10 -0.34 -4.34
C LEU A 211 5.51 -0.93 -4.47
N LEU A 212 6.37 -0.34 -5.29
CA LEU A 212 7.75 -0.78 -5.47
C LEU A 212 8.63 -0.56 -4.23
N ILE A 213 8.32 0.40 -3.36
CA ILE A 213 9.13 0.69 -2.17
C ILE A 213 9.28 -0.55 -1.27
N PRO A 214 8.20 -1.14 -0.71
CA PRO A 214 8.32 -2.34 0.12
C PRO A 214 8.86 -3.55 -0.63
N LEU A 215 8.54 -3.71 -1.90
CA LEU A 215 9.06 -4.79 -2.72
C LEU A 215 10.57 -4.71 -2.90
N TYR A 216 11.08 -3.51 -3.16
CA TYR A 216 12.51 -3.31 -3.33
C TYR A 216 13.26 -3.47 -1.99
N LEU A 217 12.75 -2.90 -0.90
CA LEU A 217 13.33 -3.08 0.44
C LEU A 217 13.42 -4.58 0.83
N ALA A 218 12.40 -5.37 0.48
CA ALA A 218 12.43 -6.82 0.69
C ALA A 218 13.44 -7.52 -0.24
N HIS A 219 13.50 -7.14 -1.50
CA HIS A 219 14.43 -7.69 -2.47
C HIS A 219 15.90 -7.50 -2.06
N VAL A 220 16.26 -6.32 -1.56
CA VAL A 220 17.62 -6.02 -1.12
C VAL A 220 17.91 -6.42 0.33
N GLY A 221 16.98 -7.09 1.01
CA GLY A 221 17.16 -7.64 2.35
C GLY A 221 17.13 -6.63 3.48
N VAL A 222 16.60 -5.43 3.26
CA VAL A 222 16.38 -4.42 4.33
C VAL A 222 15.24 -4.86 5.24
N ILE A 223 14.21 -5.48 4.66
CA ILE A 223 13.10 -6.14 5.36
C ILE A 223 12.91 -7.56 4.82
N ARG A 224 12.36 -8.47 5.62
CA ARG A 224 12.18 -9.88 5.23
C ARG A 224 10.97 -10.12 4.34
N ARG A 225 9.96 -9.27 4.43
CA ARG A 225 8.71 -9.35 3.68
C ARG A 225 8.29 -7.96 3.23
N PRO A 226 7.64 -7.79 2.09
CA PRO A 226 7.23 -6.48 1.58
C PRO A 226 6.00 -5.92 2.33
N MET A 227 6.05 -5.96 3.65
CA MET A 227 4.99 -5.49 4.55
C MET A 227 5.43 -4.19 5.22
N PHE A 228 5.78 -3.20 4.41
CA PHE A 228 6.14 -1.86 4.85
C PHE A 228 5.20 -0.84 4.20
N TYR A 229 4.44 -0.15 5.01
CA TYR A 229 3.36 0.73 4.57
C TYR A 229 3.80 2.18 4.70
N VAL A 230 3.95 2.90 3.58
CA VAL A 230 4.54 4.26 3.54
C VAL A 230 3.53 5.33 3.16
N SER A 231 2.39 4.95 2.59
CA SER A 231 1.44 5.91 1.99
C SER A 231 0.75 6.80 3.00
N ALA A 232 0.66 6.41 4.28
CA ALA A 232 0.08 7.27 5.31
C ALA A 232 0.90 8.55 5.52
N TYR A 233 2.23 8.43 5.59
CA TYR A 233 3.10 9.60 5.69
C TYR A 233 3.07 10.44 4.42
N LEU A 234 3.14 9.80 3.24
CA LEU A 234 3.14 10.50 1.96
C LEU A 234 1.83 11.25 1.70
N GLU A 235 0.69 10.67 2.07
CA GLU A 235 -0.61 11.33 1.95
C GLU A 235 -0.72 12.52 2.90
N ALA A 236 -0.34 12.36 4.17
CA ALA A 236 -0.34 13.43 5.16
C ALA A 236 0.59 14.60 4.77
N HIS A 237 1.66 14.34 4.03
CA HIS A 237 2.64 15.32 3.55
C HIS A 237 2.61 15.50 2.03
N ARG A 238 1.46 15.23 1.39
CA ARG A 238 1.29 15.22 -0.08
C ARG A 238 1.86 16.45 -0.80
N PRO A 239 1.65 17.69 -0.33
CA PRO A 239 2.25 18.85 -0.98
C PRO A 239 3.79 18.84 -0.96
N ALA A 240 4.39 18.47 0.17
CA ALA A 240 5.85 18.36 0.29
C ALA A 240 6.41 17.21 -0.55
N TYR A 241 5.73 16.07 -0.58
CA TYR A 241 6.08 14.92 -1.41
C TYR A 241 6.21 15.30 -2.89
N TYR A 242 5.19 15.94 -3.44
CA TYR A 242 5.21 16.37 -4.85
C TYR A 242 6.23 17.48 -5.10
N GLU A 243 6.41 18.44 -4.18
CA GLU A 243 7.41 19.50 -4.33
C GLU A 243 8.83 18.94 -4.31
N ARG A 244 9.12 17.95 -3.44
CA ARG A 244 10.45 17.31 -3.39
C ARG A 244 10.75 16.49 -4.64
N LEU A 245 9.76 15.75 -5.19
CA LEU A 245 9.91 15.08 -6.48
C LEU A 245 10.16 16.09 -7.62
N LEU A 246 9.43 17.20 -7.62
CA LEU A 246 9.60 18.24 -8.63
C LEU A 246 10.98 18.89 -8.56
N ALA A 247 11.49 19.14 -7.35
CA ALA A 247 12.80 19.73 -7.12
C ALA A 247 13.96 18.86 -7.64
N VAL A 248 13.79 17.54 -7.69
CA VAL A 248 14.77 16.65 -8.34
C VAL A 248 14.96 17.03 -9.81
N SER A 249 13.88 17.23 -10.55
CA SER A 249 13.98 17.57 -11.98
C SER A 249 14.28 19.06 -12.21
N ARG A 250 13.77 19.95 -11.38
CA ARG A 250 13.93 21.40 -11.53
C ARG A 250 15.32 21.88 -11.11
N ASP A 251 15.82 21.38 -9.97
CA ASP A 251 16.98 21.92 -9.27
C ASP A 251 18.12 20.89 -9.12
N GLY A 252 17.92 19.61 -9.50
CA GLY A 252 18.84 18.52 -9.22
C GLY A 252 18.93 18.16 -7.74
N ASP A 253 17.90 18.51 -6.92
CA ASP A 253 17.92 18.34 -5.45
C ASP A 253 17.64 16.91 -5.00
N TRP A 254 18.49 15.98 -5.44
CA TRP A 254 18.46 14.59 -5.02
C TRP A 254 18.68 14.42 -3.51
N THR A 255 19.55 15.26 -2.93
CA THR A 255 19.82 15.22 -1.49
C THR A 255 18.58 15.59 -0.68
N GLY A 256 17.91 16.69 -1.01
CA GLY A 256 16.70 17.13 -0.32
C GLY A 256 15.53 16.14 -0.49
N TRP A 257 15.46 15.44 -1.64
CA TRP A 257 14.54 14.33 -1.81
C TRP A 257 14.87 13.15 -0.88
N CYS A 258 16.14 12.73 -0.83
CA CYS A 258 16.57 11.64 0.05
C CYS A 258 16.33 11.95 1.54
N GLU A 259 16.55 13.21 1.97
CA GLU A 259 16.22 13.65 3.33
C GLU A 259 14.73 13.45 3.65
N PHE A 260 13.86 13.92 2.76
CA PHE A 260 12.42 13.75 2.91
C PHE A 260 12.02 12.26 2.96
N PHE A 261 12.58 11.46 2.05
CA PHE A 261 12.28 10.02 1.98
C PHE A 261 12.75 9.26 3.23
N LEU A 262 13.96 9.53 3.72
CA LEU A 262 14.48 8.90 4.94
C LEU A 262 13.63 9.26 6.17
N GLU A 263 13.16 10.50 6.27
CA GLU A 263 12.23 10.90 7.33
C GLU A 263 10.88 10.21 7.20
N ALA A 264 10.35 10.07 5.97
CA ALA A 264 9.12 9.32 5.69
C ALA A 264 9.25 7.85 6.13
N ILE A 265 10.35 7.19 5.74
CA ILE A 265 10.65 5.81 6.13
C ILE A 265 10.76 5.67 7.65
N ARG A 266 11.50 6.58 8.31
CA ARG A 266 11.67 6.57 9.75
C ARG A 266 10.34 6.71 10.51
N SER A 267 9.59 7.75 10.16
CA SER A 267 8.29 8.04 10.80
C SER A 267 7.29 6.91 10.58
N GLN A 268 7.23 6.40 9.36
CA GLN A 268 6.29 5.33 9.02
C GLN A 268 6.69 3.99 9.66
N ALA A 269 7.98 3.68 9.80
CA ALA A 269 8.43 2.50 10.53
C ALA A 269 8.01 2.53 12.00
N ILE A 270 8.05 3.71 12.62
CA ILE A 270 7.60 3.90 14.01
C ILE A 270 6.08 3.70 14.13
N ASP A 271 5.30 4.30 13.24
CA ASP A 271 3.83 4.16 13.22
C ASP A 271 3.41 2.71 12.94
N ASN A 272 4.00 2.08 11.92
CA ASN A 272 3.75 0.68 11.57
C ASN A 272 4.07 -0.26 12.74
N LEU A 273 5.18 -0.03 13.47
CA LEU A 273 5.53 -0.79 14.67
C LEU A 273 4.48 -0.63 15.77
N ALA A 274 4.02 0.60 16.02
CA ALA A 274 3.02 0.89 17.05
C ALA A 274 1.68 0.19 16.71
N LYS A 275 1.21 0.31 15.47
CA LYS A 275 -0.02 -0.36 15.00
C LYS A 275 0.09 -1.89 15.06
N ALA A 276 1.18 -2.44 14.54
CA ALA A 276 1.39 -3.89 14.55
C ALA A 276 1.49 -4.44 15.97
N SER A 277 2.12 -3.71 16.91
CA SER A 277 2.15 -4.09 18.33
C SER A 277 0.76 -4.06 18.95
N ALA A 278 -0.03 -3.01 18.71
CA ALA A 278 -1.40 -2.90 19.21
C ALA A 278 -2.32 -4.00 18.65
N ILE A 279 -2.16 -4.36 17.38
CA ILE A 279 -2.89 -5.47 16.75
C ILE A 279 -2.54 -6.81 17.42
N LEU A 280 -1.25 -7.05 17.69
CA LEU A 280 -0.80 -8.25 18.38
C LEU A 280 -1.32 -8.33 19.81
N ASP A 281 -1.28 -7.22 20.55
CA ASP A 281 -1.80 -7.14 21.91
C ASP A 281 -3.31 -7.41 21.94
N LEU A 282 -4.06 -6.83 21.00
CA LEU A 282 -5.50 -7.12 20.82
C LEU A 282 -5.72 -8.61 20.50
N PHE A 283 -4.93 -9.19 19.62
CA PHE A 283 -5.04 -10.61 19.27
C PHE A 283 -4.82 -11.51 20.50
N GLU A 284 -3.76 -11.28 21.27
CA GLU A 284 -3.47 -12.07 22.47
C GLU A 284 -4.53 -11.86 23.59
N GLN A 285 -5.08 -10.66 23.71
CA GLN A 285 -6.21 -10.39 24.60
C GLN A 285 -7.45 -11.19 24.18
N MET A 286 -7.81 -11.14 22.89
CA MET A 286 -8.99 -11.84 22.39
C MET A 286 -8.81 -13.36 22.39
N LYS A 287 -7.59 -13.85 22.19
CA LYS A 287 -7.25 -15.27 22.30
C LYS A 287 -7.48 -15.88 23.70
N ARG A 288 -7.43 -15.04 24.73
CA ARG A 288 -7.83 -15.44 26.11
C ARG A 288 -9.33 -15.27 26.31
N ARG A 289 -9.91 -14.13 25.90
CA ARG A 289 -11.33 -13.79 26.15
C ARG A 289 -12.30 -14.71 25.39
N LEU A 290 -12.06 -15.01 24.11
CA LEU A 290 -13.02 -15.75 23.29
C LEU A 290 -13.23 -17.22 23.74
N PRO A 291 -12.20 -18.02 24.12
CA PRO A 291 -12.42 -19.35 24.69
C PRO A 291 -13.23 -19.34 25.98
N GLU A 292 -12.99 -18.38 26.88
CA GLU A 292 -13.76 -18.24 28.12
C GLU A 292 -15.22 -17.90 27.85
N MET A 293 -15.47 -16.97 26.93
CA MET A 293 -16.79 -16.51 26.50
C MET A 293 -17.57 -17.62 25.77
N THR A 294 -16.92 -18.31 24.83
CA THR A 294 -17.60 -19.26 23.95
C THR A 294 -17.64 -20.68 24.51
N ARG A 295 -16.73 -21.03 25.39
CA ARG A 295 -16.49 -22.39 25.91
C ARG A 295 -16.36 -23.41 24.77
N SER A 296 -15.61 -23.04 23.71
CA SER A 296 -15.51 -23.82 22.48
C SER A 296 -14.07 -23.93 21.99
N GLN A 297 -13.69 -25.10 21.52
CA GLN A 297 -12.40 -25.33 20.84
C GLN A 297 -12.26 -24.56 19.52
N HIS A 298 -13.35 -24.05 18.95
CA HIS A 298 -13.37 -23.30 17.70
C HIS A 298 -13.11 -21.79 17.88
N ALA A 299 -12.92 -21.32 19.13
CA ALA A 299 -12.78 -19.90 19.44
C ALA A 299 -11.58 -19.24 18.71
N VAL A 300 -10.41 -19.91 18.72
CA VAL A 300 -9.19 -19.40 18.08
C VAL A 300 -9.36 -19.32 16.55
N ARG A 301 -9.99 -20.33 15.94
CA ARG A 301 -10.27 -20.30 14.50
C ARG A 301 -11.20 -19.15 14.11
N ALA A 302 -12.21 -18.87 14.94
CA ALA A 302 -13.07 -17.70 14.73
C ALA A 302 -12.28 -16.41 14.83
N LEU A 303 -11.35 -16.32 15.80
CA LEU A 303 -10.48 -15.17 15.99
C LEU A 303 -9.59 -14.93 14.77
N ASP A 304 -8.86 -15.94 14.30
CA ASP A 304 -8.00 -15.86 13.13
C ASP A 304 -8.78 -15.33 11.92
N TRP A 305 -9.97 -15.88 11.71
CA TRP A 305 -10.83 -15.50 10.58
C TRP A 305 -11.30 -14.04 10.68
N ILE A 306 -11.68 -13.56 11.88
CA ILE A 306 -12.12 -12.17 12.12
C ILE A 306 -10.96 -11.17 11.96
N PHE A 307 -9.74 -11.55 12.37
CA PHE A 307 -8.57 -10.69 12.16
C PHE A 307 -8.20 -10.56 10.68
N GLU A 308 -8.33 -11.63 9.91
CA GLU A 308 -8.10 -11.59 8.46
C GLU A 308 -9.16 -10.76 7.73
N ARG A 309 -10.42 -10.80 8.23
CA ARG A 309 -11.58 -10.14 7.63
C ARG A 309 -12.32 -9.33 8.68
N PRO A 310 -11.87 -8.10 8.97
CA PRO A 310 -12.46 -7.30 10.05
C PRO A 310 -13.85 -6.76 9.73
N ILE A 311 -14.27 -6.76 8.46
CA ILE A 311 -15.65 -6.55 8.01
C ILE A 311 -16.06 -7.74 7.15
N PHE A 312 -17.20 -8.35 7.45
CA PHE A 312 -17.63 -9.59 6.79
C PHE A 312 -19.14 -9.83 6.90
N SER A 313 -19.69 -10.57 5.94
CA SER A 313 -21.08 -11.00 6.03
C SER A 313 -21.27 -12.19 6.97
N SER A 314 -22.42 -12.23 7.65
CA SER A 314 -22.80 -13.37 8.53
C SER A 314 -22.78 -14.72 7.80
N VAL A 315 -23.13 -14.73 6.51
CA VAL A 315 -23.10 -15.93 5.67
C VAL A 315 -21.66 -16.38 5.42
N ALA A 316 -20.76 -15.46 5.02
CA ALA A 316 -19.37 -15.80 4.78
C ALA A 316 -18.69 -16.39 6.02
N PHE A 317 -18.96 -15.85 7.22
CA PHE A 317 -18.44 -16.41 8.46
C PHE A 317 -18.93 -17.84 8.70
N VAL A 318 -20.22 -18.10 8.50
CA VAL A 318 -20.82 -19.43 8.69
C VAL A 318 -20.25 -20.44 7.71
N GLU A 319 -20.05 -20.07 6.44
CA GLU A 319 -19.62 -20.98 5.38
C GLU A 319 -18.10 -21.17 5.32
N GLN A 320 -17.31 -20.13 5.64
CA GLN A 320 -15.87 -20.11 5.34
C GLN A 320 -14.96 -20.15 6.57
N ALA A 321 -15.47 -19.87 7.78
CA ALA A 321 -14.62 -19.89 8.99
C ALA A 321 -14.18 -21.30 9.40
N GLY A 322 -14.67 -22.35 8.74
CA GLY A 322 -14.33 -23.75 9.06
C GLY A 322 -14.82 -24.18 10.45
N ILE A 323 -15.93 -23.61 10.90
CA ILE A 323 -16.60 -23.87 12.18
C ILE A 323 -17.96 -24.49 11.88
N PRO A 324 -18.42 -25.52 12.63
CA PRO A 324 -19.76 -26.08 12.44
C PRO A 324 -20.84 -25.00 12.48
N GLU A 325 -21.76 -25.00 11.51
CA GLU A 325 -22.76 -23.93 11.30
C GLU A 325 -23.53 -23.55 12.58
N PRO A 326 -24.05 -24.49 13.42
CA PRO A 326 -24.74 -24.10 14.65
C PRO A 326 -23.85 -23.33 15.63
N THR A 327 -22.53 -23.66 15.65
CA THR A 327 -21.54 -23.01 16.51
C THR A 327 -21.22 -21.63 15.95
N ALA A 328 -21.01 -21.48 14.63
CA ALA A 328 -20.75 -20.21 13.98
C ALA A 328 -21.90 -19.22 14.21
N ARG A 329 -23.16 -19.64 14.01
CA ARG A 329 -24.34 -18.82 14.29
C ARG A 329 -24.45 -18.42 15.76
N ARG A 330 -24.09 -19.31 16.68
CA ARG A 330 -24.03 -19.00 18.12
C ARG A 330 -22.96 -17.98 18.41
N PHE A 331 -21.78 -18.09 17.79
CA PHE A 331 -20.67 -17.14 17.97
C PHE A 331 -21.06 -15.74 17.52
N LEU A 332 -21.66 -15.56 16.33
CA LEU A 332 -22.10 -14.25 15.85
C LEU A 332 -23.03 -13.55 16.86
N ARG A 333 -24.03 -14.29 17.38
CA ARG A 333 -24.95 -13.73 18.40
C ARG A 333 -24.22 -13.34 19.70
N LEU A 334 -23.29 -14.17 20.14
CA LEU A 334 -22.54 -13.93 21.37
C LEU A 334 -21.57 -12.76 21.19
N PHE A 335 -20.85 -12.69 20.08
CA PHE A 335 -19.91 -11.63 19.79
C PHE A 335 -20.62 -10.28 19.63
N GLN A 336 -21.81 -10.25 19.08
CA GLN A 336 -22.64 -9.05 19.03
C GLN A 336 -23.15 -8.66 20.42
N ALA A 337 -23.62 -9.59 21.23
CA ALA A 337 -24.13 -9.32 22.59
C ALA A 337 -23.02 -8.78 23.53
N GLU A 338 -21.77 -9.21 23.32
CA GLU A 338 -20.59 -8.83 24.08
C GLU A 338 -19.80 -7.67 23.47
N ASP A 339 -20.38 -6.99 22.48
CA ASP A 339 -19.80 -5.86 21.75
C ASP A 339 -18.40 -6.14 21.12
N VAL A 340 -18.14 -7.41 20.79
CA VAL A 340 -16.94 -7.78 20.01
C VAL A 340 -17.16 -7.43 18.54
N LEU A 341 -18.37 -7.67 18.03
CA LEU A 341 -18.77 -7.37 16.67
C LEU A 341 -19.96 -6.39 16.70
N ARG A 342 -19.94 -5.43 15.78
CA ARG A 342 -21.06 -4.50 15.54
C ARG A 342 -21.61 -4.68 14.13
N PRO A 343 -22.93 -4.59 13.91
CA PRO A 343 -23.50 -4.57 12.58
C PRO A 343 -23.15 -3.24 11.90
N VAL A 344 -22.47 -3.32 10.75
CA VAL A 344 -22.19 -2.20 9.84
C VAL A 344 -23.41 -2.00 8.93
N ALA A 345 -23.91 -3.10 8.36
CA ALA A 345 -25.15 -3.09 7.59
C ALA A 345 -26.12 -4.15 8.13
N ALA A 346 -27.35 -3.72 8.46
CA ALA A 346 -28.38 -4.63 8.92
C ALA A 346 -28.89 -5.52 7.80
N GLY A 347 -29.02 -6.81 8.06
CA GLY A 347 -29.64 -7.75 7.14
C GLY A 347 -31.11 -7.39 6.89
N SER A 348 -31.56 -7.50 5.63
CA SER A 348 -32.96 -7.33 5.28
C SER A 348 -33.35 -8.28 4.15
N GLY A 349 -34.43 -9.03 4.32
CA GLY A 349 -34.89 -10.01 3.34
C GLY A 349 -33.83 -11.07 3.06
N ARG A 350 -33.25 -11.10 1.85
CA ARG A 350 -32.19 -12.03 1.44
C ARG A 350 -30.78 -11.49 1.69
N ARG A 351 -30.62 -10.21 2.08
CA ARG A 351 -29.32 -9.63 2.34
C ARG A 351 -28.81 -10.03 3.73
N PRO A 352 -27.60 -10.60 3.85
CA PRO A 352 -27.02 -10.95 5.14
C PRO A 352 -26.68 -9.71 5.96
N THR A 353 -26.60 -9.85 7.27
CA THR A 353 -25.97 -8.81 8.12
C THR A 353 -24.48 -8.76 7.85
N ILE A 354 -23.93 -7.57 7.66
CA ILE A 354 -22.50 -7.31 7.61
C ILE A 354 -22.05 -6.86 8.99
N PHE A 355 -21.05 -7.55 9.54
CA PHE A 355 -20.45 -7.27 10.83
C PHE A 355 -19.08 -6.64 10.66
N GLY A 356 -18.75 -5.72 11.57
CA GLY A 356 -17.40 -5.18 11.71
C GLY A 356 -16.81 -5.52 13.08
N PHE A 357 -15.47 -5.55 13.16
CA PHE A 357 -14.71 -5.70 14.40
C PHE A 357 -14.08 -4.34 14.78
N PRO A 358 -14.79 -3.50 15.61
CA PRO A 358 -14.42 -2.11 15.86
C PRO A 358 -13.01 -1.96 16.40
N ALA A 359 -12.64 -2.76 17.42
CA ALA A 359 -11.37 -2.63 18.10
C ALA A 359 -10.16 -2.79 17.15
N LEU A 360 -10.26 -3.64 16.13
CA LEU A 360 -9.20 -3.80 15.12
C LEU A 360 -9.19 -2.65 14.12
N LEU A 361 -10.37 -2.25 13.65
CA LEU A 361 -10.51 -1.13 12.70
C LEU A 361 -10.01 0.18 13.29
N GLU A 362 -10.32 0.46 14.57
CA GLU A 362 -9.87 1.66 15.29
C GLU A 362 -8.34 1.72 15.43
N ILE A 363 -7.66 0.59 15.67
CA ILE A 363 -6.19 0.52 15.69
C ILE A 363 -5.62 0.88 14.32
N VAL A 364 -6.18 0.33 13.25
CA VAL A 364 -5.68 0.53 11.88
C VAL A 364 -5.92 1.97 11.43
N GLU A 365 -7.13 2.49 11.59
CA GLU A 365 -7.51 3.84 11.17
C GLU A 365 -6.98 4.94 12.11
N GLY A 366 -6.70 4.62 13.38
CA GLY A 366 -6.33 5.60 14.40
C GLY A 366 -7.50 6.48 14.85
N ARG A 367 -8.74 6.08 14.56
CA ARG A 367 -9.99 6.80 14.93
C ARG A 367 -11.15 5.80 15.08
N ALA A 368 -12.21 6.20 15.75
CA ALA A 368 -13.46 5.43 15.75
C ALA A 368 -14.02 5.32 14.33
N VAL A 369 -14.39 4.10 13.92
CA VAL A 369 -14.83 3.79 12.55
C VAL A 369 -16.30 3.40 12.52
N ILE A 370 -16.76 2.51 13.44
CA ILE A 370 -18.13 1.95 13.52
C ILE A 370 -18.68 1.93 14.93
#